data_d5ee09c1aa71d8d430b7c2a2d2081d1b
#
_entry.id   d5ee09c1aa71d8d430b7c2a2d2081d1b
#
_cell.length_a   1.000
_cell.length_b   1.000
_cell.length_c   1.000
_cell.angle_alpha   90.00
_cell.angle_beta   90.00
_cell.angle_gamma   90.00
#
_symmetry.space_group_name_H-M   'P 1'
#
loop_
_entity.id
_entity.type
_entity.pdbx_description
1 polymer ?
#
loop_
_entity_poly.entity_id
_entity_poly.type
_entity_poly.pdbx_seq_one_letter_code
_entity_poly.pdbx_strand_id
1 'polypeptide(L)'
;IIPLFFILLGCHDENNPKVELQAGKYTLTDDPNDYVQHYIYDFYQKYGVVILTNPDSSDYVYNFNNQNPISLKAPEQEKEVLKTGLQFIEEQFLNIYDDNFKKKYFPFTIQLANRIELWILGDYDLVNAYSSSGFIAIANINDDLTTLEETTRNNYRGDINQSLWTEYLLKREAWFVPGAFYEVSKE
;
A
#
# COMPACT_ATOMS: atom_id res chain seq x y z
N ILE A 1 -43.06 56.50 -13.50
CA ILE A 1 -42.57 55.42 -12.62
C ILE A 1 -42.81 54.11 -13.37
N ILE A 2 -41.73 53.54 -13.95
CA ILE A 2 -41.76 52.27 -14.68
C ILE A 2 -41.25 51.20 -13.71
N PRO A 3 -42.00 50.11 -13.39
CA PRO A 3 -41.51 49.06 -12.56
C PRO A 3 -40.54 48.16 -13.40
N LEU A 4 -39.31 48.06 -12.92
CA LEU A 4 -38.28 47.17 -13.46
C LEU A 4 -38.61 45.75 -12.99
N PHE A 5 -39.05 44.90 -13.94
CA PHE A 5 -39.31 43.50 -13.69
C PHE A 5 -38.01 42.70 -13.80
N PHE A 6 -37.44 42.27 -12.66
CA PHE A 6 -36.33 41.35 -12.63
C PHE A 6 -36.82 39.92 -12.91
N ILE A 7 -36.56 39.44 -14.12
CA ILE A 7 -36.76 38.02 -14.43
C ILE A 7 -35.54 37.26 -13.88
N LEU A 8 -35.74 36.57 -12.76
CA LEU A 8 -34.78 35.57 -12.27
C LEU A 8 -34.88 34.37 -13.21
N LEU A 9 -33.96 34.25 -14.15
CA LEU A 9 -33.74 33.01 -14.86
C LEU A 9 -33.14 32.01 -13.86
N GLY A 10 -33.97 31.08 -13.39
CA GLY A 10 -33.56 29.97 -12.56
C GLY A 10 -32.51 29.13 -13.31
N CYS A 11 -31.46 28.77 -12.63
CA CYS A 11 -30.49 27.78 -13.13
C CYS A 11 -31.26 26.54 -13.55
N HIS A 12 -31.09 26.20 -14.81
CA HIS A 12 -31.58 24.95 -15.37
C HIS A 12 -30.81 23.80 -14.70
N ASP A 13 -31.49 22.76 -14.28
CA ASP A 13 -30.89 21.55 -13.74
C ASP A 13 -29.78 21.08 -14.66
N GLU A 14 -28.56 21.31 -14.24
CA GLU A 14 -27.43 20.58 -14.83
C GLU A 14 -27.73 19.11 -14.59
N ASN A 15 -27.94 18.36 -15.67
CA ASN A 15 -27.94 16.91 -15.62
C ASN A 15 -26.63 16.47 -14.98
N ASN A 16 -26.64 16.19 -13.70
CA ASN A 16 -25.52 15.57 -13.02
C ASN A 16 -25.21 14.30 -13.81
N PRO A 17 -24.07 14.22 -14.50
CA PRO A 17 -23.70 12.97 -15.14
C PRO A 17 -23.69 11.93 -14.03
N LYS A 18 -24.49 10.88 -14.17
CA LYS A 18 -24.40 9.71 -13.30
C LYS A 18 -23.01 9.18 -13.51
N VAL A 19 -22.10 9.55 -12.60
CA VAL A 19 -20.77 8.92 -12.53
C VAL A 19 -21.06 7.48 -12.11
N GLU A 20 -21.11 6.57 -13.09
CA GLU A 20 -21.01 5.16 -12.80
C GLU A 20 -19.59 4.98 -12.21
N LEU A 21 -19.54 4.84 -10.90
CA LEU A 21 -18.34 4.39 -10.21
C LEU A 21 -18.03 3.01 -10.78
N GLN A 22 -17.11 2.95 -11.75
CA GLN A 22 -16.56 1.67 -12.17
C GLN A 22 -16.02 0.99 -10.92
N ALA A 23 -16.42 -0.27 -10.73
CA ALA A 23 -15.84 -1.11 -9.69
C ALA A 23 -14.32 -1.09 -9.88
N GLY A 24 -13.64 -0.29 -9.08
CA GLY A 24 -12.20 -0.10 -9.17
C GLY A 24 -11.46 -1.28 -8.51
N LYS A 25 -10.17 -1.35 -8.69
CA LYS A 25 -9.28 -2.37 -8.08
C LYS A 25 -9.37 -2.45 -6.55
N TYR A 26 -10.00 -1.49 -5.92
CA TYR A 26 -10.31 -1.50 -4.49
C TYR A 26 -11.68 -2.10 -4.17
N THR A 27 -12.46 -2.50 -5.18
CA THR A 27 -13.72 -3.23 -4.98
C THR A 27 -13.40 -4.72 -5.03
N LEU A 28 -13.25 -5.31 -3.85
CA LEU A 28 -12.89 -6.71 -3.71
C LEU A 28 -14.14 -7.59 -3.74
N THR A 29 -14.07 -8.66 -4.52
CA THR A 29 -15.07 -9.74 -4.54
C THR A 29 -14.41 -11.02 -4.09
N ASP A 30 -15.13 -11.85 -3.33
CA ASP A 30 -14.62 -13.15 -2.92
C ASP A 30 -14.74 -14.17 -4.04
N ASP A 31 -13.69 -14.98 -4.23
CA ASP A 31 -13.75 -16.22 -4.99
C ASP A 31 -13.06 -17.34 -4.19
N PRO A 32 -13.84 -18.19 -3.48
CA PRO A 32 -13.30 -19.28 -2.69
C PRO A 32 -12.49 -20.33 -3.48
N ASN A 33 -12.60 -20.34 -4.82
CA ASN A 33 -11.82 -21.22 -5.69
C ASN A 33 -10.49 -20.61 -6.14
N ASP A 34 -10.28 -19.32 -5.88
CA ASP A 34 -9.03 -18.62 -6.15
C ASP A 34 -8.36 -18.23 -4.85
N TYR A 35 -7.29 -18.94 -4.48
CA TYR A 35 -6.57 -18.70 -3.22
C TYR A 35 -6.15 -17.23 -3.07
N VAL A 36 -5.62 -16.62 -4.12
CA VAL A 36 -5.11 -15.24 -4.07
C VAL A 36 -6.26 -14.27 -3.81
N GLN A 37 -7.34 -14.40 -4.58
CA GLN A 37 -8.49 -13.51 -4.46
C GLN A 37 -9.20 -13.68 -3.13
N HIS A 38 -9.40 -14.91 -2.68
CA HIS A 38 -10.00 -15.22 -1.37
C HIS A 38 -9.16 -14.67 -0.22
N TYR A 39 -7.84 -14.91 -0.24
CA TYR A 39 -6.92 -14.40 0.79
C TYR A 39 -6.98 -12.86 0.91
N ILE A 40 -6.92 -12.15 -0.22
CA ILE A 40 -6.97 -10.68 -0.26
C ILE A 40 -8.32 -10.17 0.27
N TYR A 41 -9.41 -10.82 -0.12
CA TYR A 41 -10.75 -10.49 0.35
C TYR A 41 -10.88 -10.66 1.87
N ASP A 42 -10.50 -11.82 2.41
CA ASP A 42 -10.55 -12.11 3.85
C ASP A 42 -9.66 -11.16 4.66
N PHE A 43 -8.48 -10.85 4.14
CA PHE A 43 -7.57 -9.91 4.78
C PHE A 43 -8.21 -8.52 4.88
N TYR A 44 -8.82 -8.05 3.80
CA TYR A 44 -9.55 -6.79 3.78
C TYR A 44 -10.73 -6.79 4.75
N GLN A 45 -11.57 -7.84 4.74
CA GLN A 45 -12.71 -7.94 5.65
C GLN A 45 -12.27 -7.90 7.12
N LYS A 46 -11.14 -8.50 7.41
CA LYS A 46 -10.63 -8.60 8.79
C LYS A 46 -9.93 -7.33 9.28
N TYR A 47 -9.16 -6.67 8.42
CA TYR A 47 -8.26 -5.58 8.82
C TYR A 47 -8.55 -4.23 8.17
N GLY A 48 -9.37 -4.17 7.13
CA GLY A 48 -9.61 -2.94 6.36
C GLY A 48 -8.43 -2.52 5.47
N VAL A 49 -7.47 -3.41 5.27
CA VAL A 49 -6.24 -3.17 4.48
C VAL A 49 -6.33 -3.91 3.16
N VAL A 50 -6.10 -3.22 2.06
CA VAL A 50 -6.14 -3.80 0.71
C VAL A 50 -4.76 -4.28 0.30
N ILE A 51 -4.65 -5.55 -0.15
CA ILE A 51 -3.41 -6.05 -0.77
C ILE A 51 -3.55 -5.91 -2.28
N LEU A 52 -2.66 -5.15 -2.90
CA LEU A 52 -2.61 -4.95 -4.35
C LEU A 52 -1.53 -5.83 -4.96
N THR A 53 -1.92 -6.74 -5.84
CA THR A 53 -1.01 -7.61 -6.59
C THR A 53 -0.57 -7.01 -7.93
N ASN A 54 -1.27 -5.99 -8.41
CA ASN A 54 -0.95 -5.28 -9.64
C ASN A 54 -1.03 -3.77 -9.44
N PRO A 55 -0.12 -3.19 -8.61
CA PRO A 55 -0.09 -1.75 -8.39
C PRO A 55 0.35 -1.01 -9.66
N ASP A 56 -0.26 0.14 -9.90
CA ASP A 56 0.17 1.09 -10.93
C ASP A 56 0.47 2.45 -10.30
N SER A 57 0.93 3.39 -11.10
CA SER A 57 1.35 4.71 -10.61
C SER A 57 0.26 5.45 -9.84
N SER A 58 -1.03 5.20 -10.10
CA SER A 58 -2.13 5.84 -9.36
C SER A 58 -2.25 5.36 -7.92
N ASP A 59 -1.65 4.22 -7.57
CA ASP A 59 -1.69 3.65 -6.22
C ASP A 59 -0.62 4.20 -5.30
N TYR A 60 0.46 4.73 -5.84
CA TYR A 60 1.60 5.20 -5.05
C TYR A 60 2.06 6.63 -5.37
N VAL A 61 1.59 7.25 -6.47
CA VAL A 61 1.85 8.66 -6.77
C VAL A 61 0.78 9.51 -6.10
N TYR A 62 1.10 10.06 -4.94
CA TYR A 62 0.27 11.05 -4.27
C TYR A 62 0.79 12.44 -4.57
N ASN A 63 -0.04 13.27 -5.17
CA ASN A 63 0.17 14.65 -5.53
C ASN A 63 0.71 14.91 -6.94
N PHE A 64 0.19 16.01 -7.46
CA PHE A 64 0.56 16.67 -8.71
C PHE A 64 2.04 17.15 -8.79
N ASN A 65 2.83 16.89 -7.77
CA ASN A 65 4.27 17.11 -7.82
C ASN A 65 4.94 15.91 -8.51
N ASN A 66 5.49 16.16 -9.68
CA ASN A 66 6.28 15.22 -10.50
C ASN A 66 7.56 14.69 -9.82
N GLN A 67 7.65 14.74 -8.51
CA GLN A 67 8.81 14.29 -7.73
C GLN A 67 8.46 13.06 -6.91
N ASN A 68 7.88 12.05 -7.56
CA ASN A 68 7.77 10.78 -6.90
C ASN A 68 9.08 10.03 -7.07
N PRO A 69 9.83 9.81 -5.99
CA PRO A 69 11.14 9.18 -6.09
C PRO A 69 11.05 7.66 -6.32
N ILE A 70 9.86 7.13 -6.58
CA ILE A 70 9.62 5.68 -6.59
C ILE A 70 8.99 5.23 -7.91
N SER A 71 9.44 4.08 -8.41
CA SER A 71 8.82 3.32 -9.48
C SER A 71 8.61 1.87 -9.03
N LEU A 72 7.40 1.34 -9.21
CA LEU A 72 7.06 -0.05 -8.91
C LEU A 72 6.87 -0.83 -10.21
N LYS A 73 7.50 -2.01 -10.28
CA LYS A 73 7.16 -3.02 -11.28
C LYS A 73 6.33 -4.10 -10.58
N ALA A 74 5.08 -4.28 -11.00
CA ALA A 74 4.22 -5.33 -10.48
C ALA A 74 4.85 -6.73 -10.67
N PRO A 75 4.54 -7.71 -9.80
CA PRO A 75 4.92 -9.10 -9.99
C PRO A 75 4.23 -9.70 -11.22
N GLU A 76 4.72 -10.82 -11.69
CA GLU A 76 4.01 -11.62 -12.67
C GLU A 76 2.67 -12.07 -12.09
N GLN A 77 1.62 -12.02 -12.93
CA GLN A 77 0.24 -12.27 -12.48
C GLN A 77 -0.13 -13.75 -12.50
N GLU A 78 0.86 -14.62 -12.50
CA GLU A 78 0.65 -16.05 -12.35
C GLU A 78 0.23 -16.39 -10.91
N LYS A 79 -0.78 -17.23 -10.78
CA LYS A 79 -1.38 -17.56 -9.47
C LYS A 79 -0.38 -18.12 -8.47
N GLU A 80 0.55 -18.94 -8.91
CA GLU A 80 1.56 -19.52 -8.02
C GLU A 80 2.59 -18.50 -7.55
N VAL A 81 2.99 -17.55 -8.40
CA VAL A 81 3.87 -16.43 -8.02
C VAL A 81 3.19 -15.56 -6.97
N LEU A 82 1.95 -15.18 -7.21
CA LEU A 82 1.19 -14.34 -6.27
C LEU A 82 0.91 -15.06 -4.95
N LYS A 83 0.55 -16.35 -5.00
CA LYS A 83 0.35 -17.18 -3.81
C LYS A 83 1.63 -17.29 -2.97
N THR A 84 2.75 -17.57 -3.62
CA THR A 84 4.06 -17.61 -2.95
C THR A 84 4.41 -16.27 -2.33
N GLY A 85 4.15 -15.18 -3.05
CA GLY A 85 4.33 -13.82 -2.55
C GLY A 85 3.47 -13.53 -1.31
N LEU A 86 2.19 -13.91 -1.32
CA LEU A 86 1.30 -13.75 -0.17
C LEU A 86 1.79 -14.56 1.04
N GLN A 87 2.19 -15.81 0.85
CA GLN A 87 2.75 -16.64 1.91
C GLN A 87 4.04 -16.04 2.49
N PHE A 88 4.91 -15.51 1.62
CA PHE A 88 6.13 -14.85 2.03
C PHE A 88 5.86 -13.62 2.91
N ILE A 89 4.99 -12.72 2.47
CA ILE A 89 4.66 -11.54 3.29
C ILE A 89 3.93 -11.93 4.57
N GLU A 90 3.12 -12.98 4.56
CA GLU A 90 2.49 -13.50 5.76
C GLU A 90 3.50 -13.92 6.81
N GLU A 91 4.51 -14.69 6.41
CA GLU A 91 5.57 -15.19 7.30
C GLU A 91 6.53 -14.09 7.76
N GLN A 92 6.98 -13.23 6.82
CA GLN A 92 8.05 -12.26 7.09
C GLN A 92 7.54 -10.92 7.65
N PHE A 93 6.24 -10.64 7.53
CA PHE A 93 5.68 -9.35 7.87
C PHE A 93 4.36 -9.44 8.67
N LEU A 94 3.32 -10.06 8.11
CA LEU A 94 1.99 -9.96 8.69
C LEU A 94 1.84 -10.68 10.03
N ASN A 95 2.49 -11.84 10.20
CA ASN A 95 2.42 -12.65 11.41
C ASN A 95 3.25 -12.10 12.59
N ILE A 96 4.08 -11.06 12.35
CA ILE A 96 4.82 -10.37 13.40
C ILE A 96 3.87 -9.51 14.27
N TYR A 97 2.79 -9.03 13.68
CA TYR A 97 1.86 -8.09 14.31
C TYR A 97 0.55 -8.78 14.70
N ASP A 98 0.05 -8.44 15.88
CA ASP A 98 -1.27 -8.91 16.30
C ASP A 98 -2.41 -8.24 15.49
N ASP A 99 -3.61 -8.77 15.63
CA ASP A 99 -4.78 -8.31 14.88
C ASP A 99 -5.17 -6.86 15.22
N ASN A 100 -4.99 -6.43 16.46
CA ASN A 100 -5.30 -5.07 16.89
C ASN A 100 -4.32 -4.07 16.28
N PHE A 101 -3.04 -4.44 16.24
CA PHE A 101 -2.02 -3.62 15.59
C PHE A 101 -2.30 -3.47 14.10
N LYS A 102 -2.59 -4.57 13.39
CA LYS A 102 -2.93 -4.52 11.96
C LYS A 102 -4.13 -3.62 11.67
N LYS A 103 -5.21 -3.77 12.44
CA LYS A 103 -6.43 -2.94 12.26
C LYS A 103 -6.20 -1.45 12.49
N LYS A 104 -5.30 -1.10 13.41
CA LYS A 104 -5.15 0.28 13.87
C LYS A 104 -4.02 1.03 13.17
N TYR A 105 -2.95 0.32 12.83
CA TYR A 105 -1.69 0.95 12.46
C TYR A 105 -1.16 0.58 11.08
N PHE A 106 -1.71 -0.42 10.42
CA PHE A 106 -1.27 -0.73 9.07
C PHE A 106 -1.69 0.36 8.08
N PRO A 107 -0.92 0.57 7.00
CA PRO A 107 -1.30 1.47 5.93
C PRO A 107 -2.56 0.96 5.21
N PHE A 108 -3.21 1.85 4.47
CA PHE A 108 -4.41 1.51 3.72
C PHE A 108 -4.17 0.40 2.68
N THR A 109 -2.99 0.41 2.03
CA THR A 109 -2.63 -0.65 1.08
C THR A 109 -1.28 -1.27 1.36
N ILE A 110 -1.17 -2.58 1.08
CA ILE A 110 0.08 -3.32 0.93
C ILE A 110 0.22 -3.63 -0.56
N GLN A 111 1.28 -3.15 -1.20
CA GLN A 111 1.50 -3.28 -2.64
C GLN A 111 2.60 -4.29 -2.91
N LEU A 112 2.27 -5.38 -3.61
CA LEU A 112 3.25 -6.37 -4.03
C LEU A 112 3.94 -5.91 -5.31
N ALA A 113 5.27 -5.96 -5.32
CA ALA A 113 6.08 -5.58 -6.47
C ALA A 113 7.14 -6.65 -6.77
N ASN A 114 7.46 -6.84 -8.03
CA ASN A 114 8.67 -7.59 -8.40
C ASN A 114 9.92 -6.74 -8.11
N ARG A 115 9.84 -5.42 -8.37
CA ARG A 115 10.95 -4.50 -8.19
C ARG A 115 10.46 -3.13 -7.73
N ILE A 116 11.21 -2.53 -6.82
CA ILE A 116 11.04 -1.14 -6.38
C ILE A 116 12.33 -0.40 -6.69
N GLU A 117 12.21 0.66 -7.49
CA GLU A 117 13.29 1.60 -7.79
C GLU A 117 13.03 2.91 -7.06
N LEU A 118 14.00 3.35 -6.27
CA LEU A 118 13.93 4.59 -5.53
C LEU A 118 14.96 5.58 -6.11
N TRP A 119 14.50 6.75 -6.56
CA TRP A 119 15.37 7.80 -7.06
C TRP A 119 16.08 8.53 -5.91
N ILE A 120 17.39 8.39 -5.84
CA ILE A 120 18.23 9.03 -4.83
C ILE A 120 19.41 9.74 -5.51
N LEU A 121 19.52 11.05 -5.29
CA LEU A 121 20.69 11.85 -5.69
C LEU A 121 21.14 11.69 -7.16
N GLY A 122 20.21 11.42 -8.06
CA GLY A 122 20.52 11.35 -9.49
C GLY A 122 20.67 9.93 -10.06
N ASP A 123 20.44 8.90 -9.24
CA ASP A 123 20.45 7.50 -9.64
C ASP A 123 19.26 6.74 -9.02
N TYR A 124 19.04 5.51 -9.49
CA TYR A 124 18.03 4.62 -8.98
C TYR A 124 18.66 3.53 -8.11
N ASP A 125 18.24 3.46 -6.87
CA ASP A 125 18.56 2.34 -5.98
C ASP A 125 17.41 1.33 -5.95
N LEU A 126 17.77 0.04 -5.91
CA LEU A 126 16.81 -1.03 -5.67
C LEU A 126 16.60 -1.19 -4.17
N VAL A 127 15.33 -1.20 -3.75
CA VAL A 127 14.98 -1.37 -2.35
C VAL A 127 14.00 -2.54 -2.17
N ASN A 128 14.09 -3.22 -1.03
CA ASN A 128 13.23 -4.36 -0.71
C ASN A 128 11.84 -3.94 -0.21
N ALA A 129 11.75 -2.74 0.35
CA ALA A 129 10.47 -2.17 0.76
C ALA A 129 10.51 -0.65 0.74
N TYR A 130 9.35 -0.03 0.58
CA TYR A 130 9.17 1.40 0.65
C TYR A 130 7.79 1.74 1.22
N SER A 131 7.75 2.63 2.19
CA SER A 131 6.49 3.09 2.78
C SER A 131 6.28 4.58 2.58
N SER A 132 5.00 4.96 2.44
CA SER A 132 4.56 6.35 2.37
C SER A 132 3.23 6.52 3.11
N SER A 133 2.61 7.67 3.03
CA SER A 133 1.47 8.08 3.86
C SER A 133 0.23 7.18 3.81
N GLY A 134 0.09 6.32 2.82
CA GLY A 134 -1.08 5.46 2.66
C GLY A 134 -0.76 4.01 2.30
N PHE A 135 0.51 3.67 2.07
CA PHE A 135 0.89 2.35 1.61
C PHE A 135 2.24 1.89 2.12
N ILE A 136 2.44 0.58 2.06
CA ILE A 136 3.74 -0.08 2.04
C ILE A 136 3.86 -0.92 0.76
N ALA A 137 4.94 -0.74 0.02
CA ALA A 137 5.30 -1.58 -1.12
C ALA A 137 6.40 -2.57 -0.70
N ILE A 138 6.26 -3.83 -1.14
CA ILE A 138 7.19 -4.92 -0.82
C ILE A 138 7.68 -5.52 -2.13
N ALA A 139 8.98 -5.48 -2.35
CA ALA A 139 9.62 -5.96 -3.57
C ALA A 139 9.94 -7.45 -3.56
N ASN A 140 10.53 -7.90 -4.67
CA ASN A 140 11.05 -9.25 -4.88
C ASN A 140 9.98 -10.35 -4.87
N ILE A 141 8.72 -9.99 -5.19
CA ILE A 141 7.66 -10.97 -5.38
C ILE A 141 7.83 -11.59 -6.77
N ASN A 142 8.51 -12.73 -6.81
CA ASN A 142 8.85 -13.49 -8.02
C ASN A 142 9.14 -14.96 -7.65
N ASP A 143 9.52 -15.77 -8.62
CA ASP A 143 9.80 -17.20 -8.43
C ASP A 143 10.98 -17.50 -7.51
N ASP A 144 11.93 -16.57 -7.38
CA ASP A 144 13.13 -16.75 -6.54
C ASP A 144 12.82 -16.82 -5.05
N LEU A 145 11.62 -16.37 -4.62
CA LEU A 145 11.20 -16.41 -3.21
C LEU A 145 11.28 -17.80 -2.58
N THR A 146 11.06 -18.85 -3.36
CA THR A 146 11.09 -20.24 -2.89
C THR A 146 12.49 -20.74 -2.58
N THR A 147 13.51 -20.13 -3.20
CA THR A 147 14.92 -20.56 -3.14
C THR A 147 15.79 -19.64 -2.27
N LEU A 148 15.20 -18.62 -1.65
CA LEU A 148 15.93 -17.67 -0.82
C LEU A 148 16.60 -18.35 0.37
N GLU A 149 17.89 -18.06 0.54
CA GLU A 149 18.63 -18.42 1.75
C GLU A 149 18.05 -17.68 2.97
N GLU A 150 18.21 -18.29 4.15
CA GLU A 150 17.69 -17.76 5.40
C GLU A 150 18.23 -16.35 5.71
N THR A 151 19.49 -16.08 5.43
CA THR A 151 20.10 -14.76 5.63
C THR A 151 19.42 -13.69 4.77
N THR A 152 19.16 -13.97 3.50
CA THR A 152 18.46 -13.06 2.58
C THR A 152 17.02 -12.87 3.02
N ARG A 153 16.33 -13.91 3.45
CA ARG A 153 14.96 -13.85 3.99
C ARG A 153 14.90 -12.98 5.24
N ASN A 154 15.87 -13.10 6.14
CA ASN A 154 15.96 -12.27 7.34
C ASN A 154 16.24 -10.79 7.02
N ASN A 155 17.07 -10.51 6.00
CA ASN A 155 17.29 -9.14 5.54
C ASN A 155 15.99 -8.54 4.99
N TYR A 156 15.22 -9.27 4.17
CA TYR A 156 13.92 -8.80 3.69
C TYR A 156 12.95 -8.53 4.84
N ARG A 157 12.89 -9.41 5.84
CA ARG A 157 12.11 -9.17 7.05
C ARG A 157 12.52 -7.86 7.72
N GLY A 158 13.83 -7.64 7.88
CA GLY A 158 14.37 -6.42 8.46
C GLY A 158 13.93 -5.18 7.69
N ASP A 159 14.15 -5.16 6.38
CA ASP A 159 13.86 -4.02 5.51
C ASP A 159 12.37 -3.68 5.45
N ILE A 160 11.50 -4.70 5.34
CA ILE A 160 10.04 -4.50 5.33
C ILE A 160 9.58 -3.86 6.64
N ASN A 161 10.02 -4.42 7.78
CA ASN A 161 9.61 -3.92 9.08
C ASN A 161 10.24 -2.56 9.39
N GLN A 162 11.50 -2.33 9.02
CA GLN A 162 12.11 -1.01 9.11
C GLN A 162 11.32 0.02 8.31
N SER A 163 10.94 -0.28 7.08
CA SER A 163 10.16 0.63 6.24
C SER A 163 8.82 0.99 6.89
N LEU A 164 8.08 0.00 7.44
CA LEU A 164 6.84 0.28 8.17
C LEU A 164 7.08 1.22 9.36
N TRP A 165 8.09 0.93 10.17
CA TRP A 165 8.33 1.71 11.39
C TRP A 165 8.90 3.10 11.10
N THR A 166 9.95 3.21 10.29
CA THR A 166 10.67 4.47 10.11
C THR A 166 9.99 5.40 9.11
N GLU A 167 9.45 4.85 8.02
CA GLU A 167 8.91 5.64 6.92
C GLU A 167 7.39 5.89 7.06
N TYR A 168 6.66 5.00 7.68
CA TYR A 168 5.22 5.13 7.84
C TYR A 168 4.82 5.53 9.28
N LEU A 169 5.09 4.69 10.28
CA LEU A 169 4.59 4.90 11.63
C LEU A 169 5.23 6.10 12.34
N LEU A 170 6.57 6.20 12.35
CA LEU A 170 7.26 7.29 13.02
C LEU A 170 7.01 8.65 12.36
N LYS A 171 6.90 8.70 11.04
CA LYS A 171 6.60 9.96 10.33
C LYS A 171 5.16 10.41 10.54
N ARG A 172 4.22 9.48 10.71
CA ARG A 172 2.81 9.78 10.86
C ARG A 172 2.42 10.08 12.31
N GLU A 173 3.00 9.33 13.24
CA GLU A 173 2.62 9.36 14.65
C GLU A 173 3.87 9.31 15.56
N ALA A 174 4.74 10.32 15.42
CA ALA A 174 5.97 10.42 16.23
C ALA A 174 5.73 10.34 17.75
N TRP A 175 4.54 10.71 18.24
CA TRP A 175 4.11 10.57 19.63
C TRP A 175 3.81 9.13 20.07
N PHE A 176 3.68 8.20 19.10
CA PHE A 176 3.41 6.79 19.37
C PHE A 176 4.61 6.09 20.02
N VAL A 177 5.82 6.60 19.84
CA VAL A 177 7.01 6.06 20.48
C VAL A 177 7.05 6.54 21.93
N PRO A 178 6.93 5.66 22.94
CA PRO A 178 7.02 6.06 24.34
C PRO A 178 8.34 6.78 24.61
N GLY A 179 8.30 7.86 25.41
CA GLY A 179 9.51 8.61 25.78
C GLY A 179 10.62 7.72 26.36
N ALA A 180 10.26 6.66 27.09
CA ALA A 180 11.18 5.66 27.63
C ALA A 180 12.02 4.95 26.54
N PHE A 181 11.53 4.85 25.30
CA PHE A 181 12.31 4.29 24.19
C PHE A 181 13.55 5.13 23.87
N TYR A 182 13.43 6.45 23.98
CA TYR A 182 14.55 7.36 23.72
C TYR A 182 15.53 7.47 24.88
N GLU A 183 15.15 7.03 26.07
CA GLU A 183 16.04 7.06 27.24
C GLU A 183 17.04 5.91 27.23
N VAL A 184 16.65 4.76 26.63
CA VAL A 184 17.54 3.58 26.51
C VAL A 184 18.68 3.82 25.52
N SER A 185 18.53 4.75 24.59
CA SER A 185 19.55 5.06 23.57
C SER A 185 20.53 6.16 23.99
N LYS A 186 20.48 6.63 25.25
CA LYS A 186 21.38 7.67 25.78
C LYS A 186 22.56 7.12 26.60
N GLU A 187 22.64 5.79 26.74
CA GLU A 187 23.77 5.09 27.31
C GLU A 187 24.71 4.59 26.19
#